data_e8e12c6321e59b226011d9f8ce96b600
#
_entry.id   e8e12c6321e59b226011d9f8ce96b600
#
_cell.length_a   1.000
_cell.length_b   1.000
_cell.length_c   1.000
_cell.angle_alpha   90.00
_cell.angle_beta   90.00
_cell.angle_gamma   90.00
#
_symmetry.space_group_name_H-M   'P 1'
#
loop_
_entity.id
_entity.type
_entity.pdbx_description
1 polymer ?
#
loop_
_entity_poly.entity_id
_entity_poly.type
_entity_poly.pdbx_seq_one_letter_code
_entity_poly.pdbx_strand_id
1 'polypeptide(L)'
;MTPHESAVREMVERVIELSRSYAIWWELVEKANFERFSQVIGNHDDFFAATTHSLFQGFTVITYQLFETRKDTTSLRTLVNSLASTDPALAAKLEAAIQSCLC
;
A
#
# COMPACT_ATOMS: atom_id res chain seq x y z
N MET A 1 20.03 1.08 -15.21
CA MET A 1 18.72 1.57 -14.72
C MET A 1 18.86 2.98 -14.17
N THR A 2 18.03 3.89 -14.63
CA THR A 2 18.04 5.26 -14.11
C THR A 2 17.47 5.32 -12.71
N PRO A 3 17.80 6.35 -11.90
CA PRO A 3 17.18 6.52 -10.59
C PRO A 3 15.66 6.58 -10.63
N HIS A 4 15.08 7.17 -11.69
CA HIS A 4 13.62 7.24 -11.86
C HIS A 4 13.01 5.86 -12.09
N GLU A 5 13.65 5.05 -12.93
CA GLU A 5 13.17 3.69 -13.21
C GLU A 5 13.20 2.82 -11.96
N SER A 6 14.26 2.96 -11.16
CA SER A 6 14.39 2.24 -9.90
C SER A 6 13.32 2.68 -8.90
N ALA A 7 13.05 3.98 -8.79
CA ALA A 7 12.02 4.51 -7.90
C ALA A 7 10.63 4.06 -8.32
N VAL A 8 10.34 4.08 -9.62
CA VAL A 8 9.04 3.62 -10.15
C VAL A 8 8.84 2.14 -9.87
N ARG A 9 9.87 1.32 -10.09
CA ARG A 9 9.80 -0.12 -9.83
C ARG A 9 9.50 -0.38 -8.35
N GLU A 10 10.19 0.30 -7.46
CA GLU A 10 9.97 0.14 -6.02
C GLU A 10 8.56 0.54 -5.62
N MET A 11 8.05 1.64 -6.17
CA MET A 11 6.68 2.08 -5.92
C MET A 11 5.66 1.06 -6.40
N VAL A 12 5.85 0.52 -7.62
CA VAL A 12 4.95 -0.49 -8.18
C VAL A 12 4.93 -1.73 -7.31
N GLU A 13 6.10 -2.19 -6.85
CA GLU A 13 6.19 -3.36 -5.97
C GLU A 13 5.45 -3.12 -4.65
N ARG A 14 5.59 -1.93 -4.06
CA ARG A 14 4.89 -1.57 -2.82
C ARG A 14 3.39 -1.50 -3.01
N VAL A 15 2.92 -0.93 -4.12
CA VAL A 15 1.49 -0.85 -4.43
C VAL A 15 0.91 -2.25 -4.63
N ILE A 16 1.62 -3.13 -5.32
CA ILE A 16 1.18 -4.51 -5.52
C ILE A 16 1.09 -5.22 -4.16
N GLU A 17 2.11 -5.09 -3.32
CA GLU A 17 2.12 -5.69 -1.99
C GLU A 17 0.98 -5.16 -1.12
N LEU A 18 0.77 -3.85 -1.15
CA LEU A 18 -0.33 -3.20 -0.43
C LEU A 18 -1.68 -3.74 -0.88
N SER A 19 -1.89 -3.82 -2.20
CA SER A 19 -3.14 -4.30 -2.77
C SER A 19 -3.42 -5.74 -2.39
N ARG A 20 -2.41 -6.60 -2.43
CA ARG A 20 -2.53 -8.02 -2.05
C ARG A 20 -2.84 -8.17 -0.56
N SER A 21 -2.10 -7.44 0.29
CA SER A 21 -2.29 -7.49 1.73
C SER A 21 -3.68 -7.00 2.12
N TYR A 22 -4.12 -5.90 1.51
CA TYR A 22 -5.45 -5.35 1.75
C TYR A 22 -6.55 -6.32 1.31
N ALA A 23 -6.40 -6.92 0.12
CA ALA A 23 -7.39 -7.85 -0.41
C ALA A 23 -7.54 -9.07 0.48
N ILE A 24 -6.42 -9.65 0.94
CA ILE A 24 -6.46 -10.80 1.85
C ILE A 24 -7.08 -10.40 3.19
N TRP A 25 -6.67 -9.26 3.73
CA TRP A 25 -7.24 -8.76 4.98
C TRP A 25 -8.75 -8.57 4.88
N TRP A 26 -9.22 -7.96 3.77
CA TRP A 26 -10.65 -7.73 3.55
C TRP A 26 -11.42 -9.04 3.51
N GLU A 27 -10.89 -10.05 2.81
CA GLU A 27 -11.53 -11.37 2.75
C GLU A 27 -11.64 -12.01 4.12
N LEU A 28 -10.66 -11.78 5.00
CA LEU A 28 -10.66 -12.36 6.34
C LEU A 28 -11.61 -11.64 7.30
N VAL A 29 -11.80 -10.32 7.15
CA VAL A 29 -12.61 -9.54 8.08
C VAL A 29 -14.04 -9.30 7.59
N GLU A 30 -14.33 -9.56 6.32
CA GLU A 30 -15.67 -9.37 5.80
C GLU A 30 -16.66 -10.30 6.50
N LYS A 31 -17.77 -9.73 6.95
CA LYS A 31 -18.76 -10.46 7.74
C LYS A 31 -19.28 -11.70 7.02
N ALA A 32 -19.57 -11.59 5.72
CA ALA A 32 -20.11 -12.72 4.95
C ALA A 32 -19.13 -13.90 4.91
N ASN A 33 -17.83 -13.62 4.71
CA ASN A 33 -16.81 -14.66 4.73
C ASN A 33 -16.59 -15.22 6.12
N PHE A 34 -16.62 -14.37 7.14
CA PHE A 34 -16.52 -14.81 8.52
C PHE A 34 -17.66 -15.79 8.87
N GLU A 35 -18.90 -15.48 8.52
CA GLU A 35 -20.04 -16.34 8.77
C GLU A 35 -19.93 -17.65 7.99
N ARG A 36 -19.49 -17.58 6.72
CA ARG A 36 -19.36 -18.73 5.84
C ARG A 36 -18.30 -19.72 6.33
N PHE A 37 -17.20 -19.22 6.88
CA PHE A 37 -16.06 -20.04 7.31
C PHE A 37 -15.89 -20.04 8.83
N SER A 38 -16.94 -19.74 9.58
CA SER A 38 -16.85 -19.56 11.04
C SER A 38 -16.29 -20.77 11.77
N GLN A 39 -16.61 -21.99 11.31
CA GLN A 39 -16.09 -23.20 11.94
C GLN A 39 -14.57 -23.32 11.78
N VAL A 40 -14.08 -23.07 10.56
CA VAL A 40 -12.63 -23.12 10.29
C VAL A 40 -11.92 -22.01 11.05
N ILE A 41 -12.47 -20.80 11.04
CA ILE A 41 -11.89 -19.66 11.74
C ILE A 41 -11.87 -19.93 13.26
N GLY A 42 -12.96 -20.46 13.80
CA GLY A 42 -13.05 -20.78 15.22
C GLY A 42 -12.08 -21.86 15.66
N ASN A 43 -11.81 -22.86 14.81
CA ASN A 43 -10.85 -23.92 15.12
C ASN A 43 -9.40 -23.46 15.06
N HIS A 44 -9.13 -22.34 14.38
CA HIS A 44 -7.80 -21.79 14.22
C HIS A 44 -7.77 -20.30 14.57
N ASP A 45 -8.44 -19.95 15.64
CA ASP A 45 -8.68 -18.58 16.08
C ASP A 45 -7.37 -17.79 16.22
N ASP A 46 -6.38 -18.37 16.89
CA ASP A 46 -5.09 -17.70 17.10
C ASP A 46 -4.37 -17.40 15.77
N PHE A 47 -4.44 -18.35 14.84
CA PHE A 47 -3.82 -18.16 13.52
C PHE A 47 -4.51 -17.02 12.76
N PHE A 48 -5.85 -17.01 12.73
CA PHE A 48 -6.59 -15.98 11.99
C PHE A 48 -6.46 -14.62 12.64
N ALA A 49 -6.46 -14.53 13.96
CA ALA A 49 -6.29 -13.28 14.68
C ALA A 49 -4.89 -12.69 14.42
N ALA A 50 -3.85 -13.51 14.54
CA ALA A 50 -2.48 -13.07 14.29
C ALA A 50 -2.26 -12.67 12.83
N THR A 51 -2.79 -13.44 11.89
CA THR A 51 -2.66 -13.15 10.46
C THR A 51 -3.38 -11.85 10.09
N THR A 52 -4.61 -11.66 10.56
CA THR A 52 -5.39 -10.46 10.30
C THR A 52 -4.68 -9.22 10.85
N HIS A 53 -4.17 -9.31 12.07
CA HIS A 53 -3.45 -8.21 12.70
C HIS A 53 -2.15 -7.88 11.95
N SER A 54 -1.39 -8.90 11.58
CA SER A 54 -0.13 -8.72 10.85
C SER A 54 -0.36 -8.09 9.47
N LEU A 55 -1.40 -8.51 8.76
CA LEU A 55 -1.76 -7.93 7.47
C LEU A 55 -2.16 -6.47 7.62
N PHE A 56 -2.95 -6.14 8.65
CA PHE A 56 -3.35 -4.77 8.92
C PHE A 56 -2.12 -3.89 9.20
N GLN A 57 -1.21 -4.36 10.05
CA GLN A 57 0.02 -3.63 10.35
C GLN A 57 0.87 -3.47 9.10
N GLY A 58 0.99 -4.53 8.30
CA GLY A 58 1.79 -4.52 7.07
C GLY A 58 1.32 -3.46 6.09
N PHE A 59 0.03 -3.46 5.74
CA PHE A 59 -0.45 -2.48 4.77
C PHE A 59 -0.49 -1.05 5.36
N THR A 60 -0.65 -0.90 6.68
CA THR A 60 -0.58 0.41 7.32
C THR A 60 0.83 1.00 7.18
N VAL A 61 1.86 0.19 7.43
CA VAL A 61 3.26 0.61 7.28
C VAL A 61 3.57 0.97 5.83
N ILE A 62 3.13 0.14 4.86
CA ILE A 62 3.36 0.40 3.44
C ILE A 62 2.67 1.69 3.03
N THR A 63 1.43 1.90 3.47
CA THR A 63 0.70 3.14 3.18
C THR A 63 1.45 4.35 3.71
N TYR A 64 1.93 4.28 4.95
CA TYR A 64 2.74 5.34 5.54
C TYR A 64 3.98 5.62 4.70
N GLN A 65 4.69 4.58 4.27
CA GLN A 65 5.90 4.72 3.45
C GLN A 65 5.62 5.39 2.11
N LEU A 66 4.48 5.06 1.48
CA LEU A 66 4.10 5.67 0.21
C LEU A 66 3.85 7.17 0.33
N PHE A 67 3.29 7.62 1.46
CA PHE A 67 2.96 9.03 1.69
C PHE A 67 3.99 9.76 2.55
N GLU A 68 5.14 9.12 2.80
CA GLU A 68 6.24 9.74 3.54
C GLU A 68 6.78 10.96 2.80
N THR A 69 7.03 12.03 3.54
CA THR A 69 7.51 13.30 2.96
C THR A 69 9.01 13.52 3.10
N ARG A 70 9.71 12.66 3.81
CA ARG A 70 11.17 12.79 3.97
C ARG A 70 11.89 12.56 2.65
N LYS A 71 12.93 13.34 2.41
CA LYS A 71 13.66 13.33 1.14
C LYS A 71 14.55 12.10 0.96
N ASP A 72 14.89 11.44 2.05
CA ASP A 72 15.79 10.28 2.06
C ASP A 72 15.06 8.95 1.87
N THR A 73 13.74 8.97 1.67
CA THR A 73 12.93 7.78 1.49
C THR A 73 12.32 7.73 0.10
N THR A 74 12.12 6.50 -0.42
CA THR A 74 11.41 6.30 -1.68
C THR A 74 9.91 6.32 -1.37
N SER A 75 9.23 7.37 -1.79
CA SER A 75 7.80 7.57 -1.55
C SER A 75 7.18 8.26 -2.76
N LEU A 76 5.85 8.40 -2.75
CA LEU A 76 5.15 9.13 -3.80
C LEU A 76 5.63 10.58 -3.87
N ARG A 77 5.88 11.22 -2.73
CA ARG A 77 6.37 12.59 -2.68
C ARG A 77 7.76 12.74 -3.31
N THR A 78 8.68 11.82 -2.99
CA THR A 78 10.02 11.86 -3.57
C THR A 78 9.99 11.59 -5.07
N LEU A 79 9.10 10.71 -5.53
CA LEU A 79 8.90 10.45 -6.94
C LEU A 79 8.38 11.69 -7.67
N VAL A 80 7.38 12.38 -7.11
CA VAL A 80 6.85 13.63 -7.68
C VAL A 80 7.96 14.68 -7.79
N ASN A 81 8.74 14.87 -6.73
CA ASN A 81 9.82 15.84 -6.71
C ASN A 81 10.89 15.51 -7.77
N SER A 82 11.18 14.23 -7.94
CA SER A 82 12.14 13.77 -8.95
C SER A 82 11.63 14.01 -10.37
N LEU A 83 10.35 13.72 -10.63
CA LEU A 83 9.72 13.89 -11.94
C LEU A 83 9.52 15.36 -12.31
N ALA A 84 9.44 16.26 -11.34
CA ALA A 84 9.18 17.68 -11.60
C ALA A 84 10.24 18.31 -12.50
N SER A 85 11.48 17.80 -12.46
CA SER A 85 12.58 18.31 -13.30
C SER A 85 12.67 17.63 -14.67
N THR A 86 12.13 16.41 -14.82
CA THR A 86 12.25 15.63 -16.06
C THR A 86 10.95 15.53 -16.84
N ASP A 87 9.81 15.43 -16.14
CA ASP A 87 8.49 15.33 -16.77
C ASP A 87 7.47 16.07 -15.91
N PRO A 88 7.42 17.40 -16.01
CA PRO A 88 6.49 18.20 -15.17
C PRO A 88 5.02 17.84 -15.37
N ALA A 89 4.62 17.44 -16.58
CA ALA A 89 3.22 17.07 -16.85
C ALA A 89 2.82 15.81 -16.07
N LEU A 90 3.69 14.80 -16.05
CA LEU A 90 3.44 13.57 -15.29
C LEU A 90 3.48 13.85 -13.79
N ALA A 91 4.43 14.68 -13.34
CA ALA A 91 4.51 15.08 -11.93
C ALA A 91 3.23 15.76 -11.47
N ALA A 92 2.66 16.66 -12.29
CA ALA A 92 1.42 17.33 -11.98
C ALA A 92 0.24 16.36 -11.87
N LYS A 93 0.16 15.37 -12.77
CA LYS A 93 -0.88 14.34 -12.73
C LYS A 93 -0.76 13.48 -11.47
N LEU A 94 0.45 13.11 -11.12
CA LEU A 94 0.69 12.30 -9.93
C LEU A 94 0.36 13.07 -8.66
N GLU A 95 0.74 14.34 -8.58
CA GLU A 95 0.40 15.22 -7.45
C GLU A 95 -1.11 15.33 -7.29
N ALA A 96 -1.84 15.52 -8.38
CA ALA A 96 -3.31 15.61 -8.34
C ALA A 96 -3.91 14.30 -7.81
N ALA A 97 -3.38 13.16 -8.23
CA ALA A 97 -3.85 11.85 -7.77
C ALA A 97 -3.58 11.68 -6.27
N ILE A 98 -2.42 12.10 -5.77
CA ILE A 98 -2.07 12.03 -4.34
C ILE A 98 -3.04 12.89 -3.53
N GLN A 99 -3.29 14.12 -3.96
CA GLN A 99 -4.20 15.03 -3.25
C GLN A 99 -5.63 14.46 -3.24
N SER A 100 -6.06 13.83 -4.32
CA SER A 100 -7.36 13.17 -4.39
C SER A 100 -7.48 12.05 -3.36
N CYS A 101 -6.41 11.29 -3.12
CA CYS A 101 -6.40 10.20 -2.12
C CYS A 101 -6.42 10.72 -0.69
N LEU A 102 -5.84 11.92 -0.44
CA LEU A 102 -5.75 12.51 0.90
C LEU A 102 -7.00 13.28 1.30
N CYS A 103 -7.84 13.60 0.35
CA CYS A 103 -9.14 14.26 0.57
C CYS A 103 -10.28 13.25 0.49
#